data_15a3912daf3d416ff948a0a7cc2b96bd
#
_entry.id   15a3912daf3d416ff948a0a7cc2b96bd
#
_cell.length_a   1.000
_cell.length_b   1.000
_cell.length_c   1.000
_cell.angle_alpha   90.00
_cell.angle_beta   90.00
_cell.angle_gamma   90.00
#
_symmetry.space_group_name_H-M   'P 1'
#
loop_
_entity.id
_entity.type
_entity.pdbx_description
1 polymer ?
#
loop_
_entity_poly.entity_id
_entity_poly.type
_entity_poly.pdbx_seq_one_letter_code
_entity_poly.pdbx_strand_id
1 'polypeptide(L)'
;MARRRPLVPQLSAARPPAARRPAPRGGRVRAALAVAVLALAAAAVLVLLAPDRLGLADRTPVAQLVALRGLVAVLLIGGALLLVGVVGGWRRIAGRAGLARPAWRLPLALAAVLVLGGAAQAAVLAGRGVVGPAPGAAADGDLVVLSFNTFGVVGADELTALVQQQDADVVVLAETSGATARDVARALTAAGRPTSALAADAAGTRVDGVALLVRDALGTYAPTSEGLPATELGTFAAVRAGGAPAADATPAAEAQPSAGRRDVPAPDVVVAAHTRAPSAESSMPDWRAHAAGIAAVCRSTPGAVVAGDLNATLDHPGLGDLGPCVDAAAAAGVAGLGTWPSDVPRVLAAPIDHVLVDGRAWRVTGFGVLDRVGASDHRPVVAHLARR
;
A
#
# COMPACT_ATOMS: atom_id res chain seq x y z
N MET A 1 32.67 26.60 104.74
CA MET A 1 33.63 26.02 103.82
C MET A 1 32.89 25.21 102.77
N ALA A 2 32.71 25.75 101.57
CA ALA A 2 31.96 25.14 100.45
C ALA A 2 33.03 24.62 99.45
N ARG A 3 33.14 23.33 99.30
CA ARG A 3 34.01 22.71 98.22
C ARG A 3 33.40 22.82 96.86
N ARG A 4 34.01 23.57 95.97
CA ARG A 4 33.71 23.62 94.53
C ARG A 4 34.15 22.31 93.87
N ARG A 5 33.28 21.57 93.13
CA ARG A 5 33.60 20.50 92.25
C ARG A 5 34.09 21.05 90.90
N PRO A 6 35.14 20.43 90.28
CA PRO A 6 35.55 20.89 88.96
C PRO A 6 34.61 20.39 87.85
N LEU A 7 34.32 21.26 86.86
CA LEU A 7 33.59 20.98 85.67
C LEU A 7 34.54 20.20 84.72
N VAL A 8 34.14 18.95 84.37
CA VAL A 8 34.80 18.17 83.32
C VAL A 8 34.15 18.52 81.98
N PRO A 9 34.91 18.92 80.90
CA PRO A 9 34.36 19.17 79.59
C PRO A 9 33.91 17.86 78.94
N GLN A 10 32.65 17.77 78.58
CA GLN A 10 32.16 16.68 77.71
C GLN A 10 32.69 16.89 76.29
N LEU A 11 33.62 16.05 75.84
CA LEU A 11 34.03 15.94 74.45
C LEU A 11 32.84 15.41 73.62
N SER A 12 32.29 16.29 72.78
CA SER A 12 31.27 15.94 71.77
C SER A 12 31.86 14.94 70.78
N ALA A 13 31.45 13.66 70.88
CA ALA A 13 31.84 12.66 69.91
C ALA A 13 31.23 13.01 68.58
N ALA A 14 32.07 13.36 67.58
CA ALA A 14 31.71 13.54 66.21
C ALA A 14 31.03 12.27 65.65
N ARG A 15 29.78 12.37 65.20
CA ARG A 15 29.09 11.28 64.53
C ARG A 15 29.89 10.87 63.27
N PRO A 16 30.21 9.57 63.08
CA PRO A 16 30.87 9.11 61.85
C PRO A 16 29.97 9.41 60.65
N PRO A 17 30.55 9.77 59.49
CA PRO A 17 29.78 10.02 58.27
C PRO A 17 28.97 8.77 57.93
N ALA A 18 27.66 8.95 57.67
CA ALA A 18 26.76 7.86 57.29
C ALA A 18 27.33 7.16 56.03
N ALA A 19 27.76 5.91 56.19
CA ALA A 19 28.20 5.09 55.09
C ALA A 19 27.06 5.02 54.04
N ARG A 20 27.29 5.53 52.81
CA ARG A 20 26.37 5.39 51.68
C ARG A 20 26.16 3.91 51.44
N ARG A 21 24.98 3.40 51.83
CA ARG A 21 24.58 2.03 51.52
C ARG A 21 24.66 1.84 49.99
N PRO A 22 25.37 0.81 49.49
CA PRO A 22 25.39 0.53 48.06
C PRO A 22 23.94 0.29 47.58
N ALA A 23 23.56 0.94 46.49
CA ALA A 23 22.22 0.78 45.90
C ALA A 23 21.96 -0.71 45.63
N PRO A 24 20.79 -1.25 46.01
CA PRO A 24 20.51 -2.67 45.87
C PRO A 24 20.69 -3.10 44.41
N ARG A 25 21.49 -4.13 44.15
CA ARG A 25 21.81 -4.66 42.80
C ARG A 25 20.57 -4.89 41.93
N GLY A 26 19.42 -5.26 42.52
CA GLY A 26 18.14 -5.43 41.84
C GLY A 26 17.56 -4.16 41.19
N GLY A 27 17.90 -2.95 41.67
CA GLY A 27 17.45 -1.69 41.07
C GLY A 27 18.13 -1.40 39.74
N ARG A 28 19.42 -1.70 39.60
CA ARG A 28 20.19 -1.52 38.35
C ARG A 28 19.72 -2.47 37.25
N VAL A 29 19.47 -3.73 37.60
CA VAL A 29 18.97 -4.76 36.65
C VAL A 29 17.57 -4.35 36.12
N ARG A 30 16.66 -3.91 36.98
CA ARG A 30 15.31 -3.44 36.57
C ARG A 30 15.39 -2.20 35.66
N ALA A 31 16.29 -1.26 35.95
CA ALA A 31 16.50 -0.09 35.11
C ALA A 31 17.08 -0.48 33.75
N ALA A 32 18.05 -1.38 33.69
CA ALA A 32 18.62 -1.88 32.43
C ALA A 32 17.58 -2.60 31.56
N LEU A 33 16.74 -3.46 32.17
CA LEU A 33 15.64 -4.12 31.47
C LEU A 33 14.60 -3.11 30.93
N ALA A 34 14.26 -2.08 31.70
CA ALA A 34 13.33 -1.04 31.25
C ALA A 34 13.90 -0.27 30.03
N VAL A 35 15.18 0.09 30.08
CA VAL A 35 15.86 0.75 28.95
C VAL A 35 15.88 -0.17 27.72
N ALA A 36 16.19 -1.46 27.89
CA ALA A 36 16.21 -2.43 26.80
C ALA A 36 14.82 -2.57 26.13
N VAL A 37 13.74 -2.67 26.92
CA VAL A 37 12.36 -2.74 26.38
C VAL A 37 12.01 -1.47 25.60
N LEU A 38 12.32 -0.29 26.12
CA LEU A 38 12.05 0.96 25.43
C LEU A 38 12.89 1.10 24.15
N ALA A 39 14.15 0.69 24.19
CA ALA A 39 15.01 0.71 23.01
C ALA A 39 14.51 -0.23 21.90
N LEU A 40 14.07 -1.45 22.26
CA LEU A 40 13.49 -2.40 21.33
C LEU A 40 12.19 -1.88 20.73
N ALA A 41 11.30 -1.30 21.54
CA ALA A 41 10.05 -0.71 21.03
C ALA A 41 10.33 0.47 20.08
N ALA A 42 11.27 1.35 20.46
CA ALA A 42 11.66 2.46 19.60
C ALA A 42 12.31 1.97 18.29
N ALA A 43 13.18 0.97 18.36
CA ALA A 43 13.79 0.37 17.17
C ALA A 43 12.74 -0.26 16.24
N ALA A 44 11.75 -1.00 16.79
CA ALA A 44 10.66 -1.56 16.00
C ALA A 44 9.83 -0.47 15.30
N VAL A 45 9.50 0.61 16.00
CA VAL A 45 8.81 1.77 15.41
C VAL A 45 9.65 2.40 14.30
N LEU A 46 10.95 2.59 14.50
CA LEU A 46 11.85 3.16 13.49
C LEU A 46 11.96 2.28 12.24
N VAL A 47 12.03 0.96 12.41
CA VAL A 47 12.02 -0.01 11.30
C VAL A 47 10.75 0.16 10.45
N LEU A 48 9.59 0.30 11.09
CA LEU A 48 8.32 0.46 10.37
C LEU A 48 8.13 1.86 9.76
N LEU A 49 8.87 2.87 10.20
CA LEU A 49 8.80 4.22 9.65
C LEU A 49 9.69 4.40 8.42
N ALA A 50 10.86 3.81 8.41
CA ALA A 50 11.84 3.97 7.34
C ALA A 50 12.48 2.61 6.97
N PRO A 51 11.69 1.61 6.57
CA PRO A 51 12.17 0.26 6.30
C PRO A 51 13.12 0.20 5.11
N ASP A 52 12.91 1.01 4.10
CA ASP A 52 13.73 1.18 2.90
C ASP A 52 15.16 1.63 3.24
N ARG A 53 15.32 2.61 4.12
CA ARG A 53 16.63 3.11 4.58
C ARG A 53 17.44 2.06 5.35
N LEU A 54 16.75 1.08 5.91
CA LEU A 54 17.35 -0.03 6.67
C LEU A 54 17.53 -1.30 5.83
N GLY A 55 17.09 -1.32 4.57
CA GLY A 55 17.08 -2.49 3.71
C GLY A 55 16.16 -3.61 4.23
N LEU A 56 15.07 -3.25 4.93
CA LEU A 56 14.14 -4.19 5.56
C LEU A 56 12.74 -4.17 4.91
N ALA A 57 12.48 -3.26 3.98
CA ALA A 57 11.17 -3.10 3.36
C ALA A 57 10.72 -4.33 2.55
N ASP A 58 11.65 -5.18 2.13
CA ASP A 58 11.43 -6.44 1.40
C ASP A 58 11.61 -7.70 2.27
N ARG A 59 11.62 -7.57 3.59
CA ARG A 59 11.83 -8.66 4.53
C ARG A 59 10.57 -8.95 5.34
N THR A 60 10.26 -10.22 5.53
CA THR A 60 9.23 -10.69 6.46
C THR A 60 9.64 -10.39 7.91
N PRO A 61 8.77 -9.87 8.79
CA PRO A 61 7.36 -9.46 8.54
C PRO A 61 7.21 -7.97 8.18
N VAL A 62 8.32 -7.26 7.95
CA VAL A 62 8.30 -5.79 7.76
C VAL A 62 7.51 -5.43 6.49
N ALA A 63 7.71 -6.17 5.38
CA ALA A 63 6.98 -5.96 4.14
C ALA A 63 5.46 -5.97 4.36
N GLN A 64 4.94 -6.98 5.06
CA GLN A 64 3.50 -7.09 5.33
C GLN A 64 3.00 -5.96 6.25
N LEU A 65 3.78 -5.58 7.26
CA LEU A 65 3.38 -4.55 8.22
C LEU A 65 3.35 -3.16 7.59
N VAL A 66 4.31 -2.83 6.73
CA VAL A 66 4.34 -1.50 6.08
C VAL A 66 3.28 -1.35 4.99
N ALA A 67 2.80 -2.44 4.40
CA ALA A 67 1.65 -2.41 3.51
C ALA A 67 0.37 -1.95 4.24
N LEU A 68 0.23 -2.26 5.53
CA LEU A 68 -0.94 -2.00 6.36
C LEU A 68 -0.71 -0.86 7.37
N ARG A 69 -0.08 0.24 6.96
CA ARG A 69 0.28 1.36 7.85
C ARG A 69 -0.86 1.87 8.71
N GLY A 70 -2.08 1.97 8.16
CA GLY A 70 -3.25 2.42 8.91
C GLY A 70 -3.63 1.47 10.03
N LEU A 71 -3.63 0.17 9.77
CA LEU A 71 -3.87 -0.85 10.79
C LEU A 71 -2.76 -0.82 11.86
N VAL A 72 -1.50 -0.70 11.44
CA VAL A 72 -0.35 -0.57 12.37
C VAL A 72 -0.52 0.67 13.27
N ALA A 73 -0.93 1.81 12.72
CA ALA A 73 -1.20 3.01 13.51
C ALA A 73 -2.27 2.77 14.59
N VAL A 74 -3.38 2.15 14.21
CA VAL A 74 -4.48 1.82 15.13
C VAL A 74 -4.03 0.84 16.20
N LEU A 75 -3.28 -0.20 15.84
CA LEU A 75 -2.79 -1.21 16.78
C LEU A 75 -1.78 -0.61 17.79
N LEU A 76 -0.90 0.28 17.35
CA LEU A 76 0.06 0.96 18.23
C LEU A 76 -0.66 1.88 19.23
N ILE A 77 -1.57 2.72 18.76
CA ILE A 77 -2.34 3.64 19.63
C ILE A 77 -3.27 2.85 20.55
N GLY A 78 -4.00 1.87 20.04
CA GLY A 78 -4.89 1.02 20.82
C GLY A 78 -4.13 0.21 21.87
N GLY A 79 -2.96 -0.33 21.53
CA GLY A 79 -2.07 -1.01 22.48
C GLY A 79 -1.57 -0.10 23.58
N ALA A 80 -1.24 1.15 23.28
CA ALA A 80 -0.87 2.15 24.29
C ALA A 80 -2.02 2.45 25.27
N LEU A 81 -3.23 2.66 24.75
CA LEU A 81 -4.42 2.91 25.56
C LEU A 81 -4.76 1.72 26.46
N LEU A 82 -4.70 0.50 25.90
CA LEU A 82 -4.91 -0.73 26.65
C LEU A 82 -3.88 -0.87 27.78
N LEU A 83 -2.60 -0.65 27.48
CA LEU A 83 -1.53 -0.72 28.47
C LEU A 83 -1.77 0.25 29.65
N VAL A 84 -2.11 1.50 29.35
CA VAL A 84 -2.41 2.51 30.38
C VAL A 84 -3.65 2.12 31.18
N GLY A 85 -4.69 1.63 30.51
CA GLY A 85 -5.94 1.17 31.14
C GLY A 85 -5.71 -0.01 32.09
N VAL A 86 -4.98 -1.03 31.66
CA VAL A 86 -4.66 -2.23 32.46
C VAL A 86 -3.83 -1.84 33.70
N VAL A 87 -2.76 -1.08 33.52
CA VAL A 87 -1.90 -0.65 34.65
C VAL A 87 -2.68 0.27 35.62
N GLY A 88 -3.50 1.16 35.10
CA GLY A 88 -4.36 2.05 35.89
C GLY A 88 -5.39 1.27 36.70
N GLY A 89 -6.06 0.30 36.08
CA GLY A 89 -7.02 -0.59 36.75
C GLY A 89 -6.36 -1.42 37.84
N TRP A 90 -5.22 -2.05 37.55
CA TRP A 90 -4.45 -2.80 38.55
C TRP A 90 -4.05 -1.95 39.75
N ARG A 91 -3.56 -0.73 39.52
CA ARG A 91 -3.21 0.21 40.60
C ARG A 91 -4.37 0.56 41.48
N ARG A 92 -5.58 0.73 40.91
CA ARG A 92 -6.80 1.00 41.69
C ARG A 92 -7.17 -0.18 42.58
N ILE A 93 -7.13 -1.41 42.01
CA ILE A 93 -7.41 -2.65 42.73
C ILE A 93 -6.38 -2.87 43.84
N ALA A 94 -5.09 -2.79 43.53
CA ALA A 94 -4.01 -2.96 44.49
C ALA A 94 -4.12 -1.92 45.66
N GLY A 95 -4.47 -0.66 45.35
CA GLY A 95 -4.67 0.36 46.34
C GLY A 95 -5.84 0.08 47.29
N ARG A 96 -6.94 -0.48 46.77
CA ARG A 96 -8.09 -0.91 47.59
C ARG A 96 -7.78 -2.13 48.45
N ALA A 97 -6.96 -3.05 47.92
CA ALA A 97 -6.55 -4.25 48.63
C ALA A 97 -5.34 -4.05 49.58
N GLY A 98 -4.82 -2.84 49.73
CA GLY A 98 -3.62 -2.57 50.54
C GLY A 98 -2.33 -3.17 49.96
N LEU A 99 -2.32 -3.54 48.70
CA LEU A 99 -1.16 -4.15 48.02
C LEU A 99 -0.23 -3.07 47.42
N ALA A 100 1.03 -3.46 47.16
CA ALA A 100 1.98 -2.60 46.46
C ALA A 100 1.49 -2.24 45.05
N ARG A 101 1.44 -0.93 44.75
CA ARG A 101 1.00 -0.41 43.44
C ARG A 101 2.13 -0.55 42.42
N PRO A 102 1.86 -1.04 41.20
CA PRO A 102 2.85 -1.09 40.13
C PRO A 102 3.35 0.32 39.78
N ALA A 103 4.64 0.40 39.37
CA ALA A 103 5.23 1.66 38.94
C ALA A 103 4.65 2.12 37.59
N TRP A 104 4.43 3.41 37.40
CA TRP A 104 3.91 4.01 36.16
C TRP A 104 4.97 4.32 35.12
N ARG A 105 6.23 4.53 35.52
CA ARG A 105 7.26 5.12 34.63
C ARG A 105 7.48 4.35 33.34
N LEU A 106 7.71 3.02 33.43
CA LEU A 106 7.95 2.20 32.24
C LEU A 106 6.68 2.08 31.37
N PRO A 107 5.50 1.71 31.89
CA PRO A 107 4.28 1.66 31.08
C PRO A 107 3.94 2.98 30.38
N LEU A 108 4.11 4.12 31.04
CA LEU A 108 3.86 5.43 30.42
C LEU A 108 4.88 5.75 29.33
N ALA A 109 6.17 5.46 29.56
CA ALA A 109 7.21 5.64 28.55
C ALA A 109 6.97 4.75 27.32
N LEU A 110 6.58 3.49 27.55
CA LEU A 110 6.25 2.57 26.46
C LEU A 110 4.98 3.03 25.72
N ALA A 111 3.94 3.43 26.42
CA ALA A 111 2.73 3.99 25.82
C ALA A 111 3.05 5.23 24.98
N ALA A 112 3.94 6.11 25.45
CA ALA A 112 4.39 7.27 24.68
C ALA A 112 5.10 6.86 23.38
N VAL A 113 6.01 5.86 23.41
CA VAL A 113 6.66 5.34 22.22
C VAL A 113 5.65 4.78 21.23
N LEU A 114 4.66 4.01 21.70
CA LEU A 114 3.61 3.44 20.84
C LEU A 114 2.72 4.53 20.23
N VAL A 115 2.30 5.52 21.01
CA VAL A 115 1.48 6.66 20.51
C VAL A 115 2.26 7.46 19.47
N LEU A 116 3.52 7.79 19.74
CA LEU A 116 4.37 8.50 18.78
C LEU A 116 4.58 7.69 17.49
N GLY A 117 4.80 6.38 17.63
CA GLY A 117 4.90 5.47 16.47
C GLY A 117 3.62 5.43 15.66
N GLY A 118 2.47 5.28 16.30
CA GLY A 118 1.17 5.28 15.64
C GLY A 118 0.85 6.62 14.96
N ALA A 119 1.12 7.73 15.64
CA ALA A 119 0.96 9.07 15.08
C ALA A 119 1.87 9.30 13.86
N ALA A 120 3.10 8.81 13.89
CA ALA A 120 4.02 8.90 12.76
C ALA A 120 3.56 8.07 11.55
N GLN A 121 3.02 6.85 11.77
CA GLN A 121 2.39 6.06 10.69
C GLN A 121 1.19 6.80 10.08
N ALA A 122 0.32 7.37 10.93
CA ALA A 122 -0.80 8.18 10.47
C ALA A 122 -0.34 9.42 9.68
N ALA A 123 0.75 10.05 10.08
CA ALA A 123 1.34 11.20 9.38
C ALA A 123 1.88 10.81 7.99
N VAL A 124 2.52 9.63 7.84
CA VAL A 124 2.94 9.11 6.55
C VAL A 124 1.74 8.92 5.61
N LEU A 125 0.66 8.30 6.11
CA LEU A 125 -0.58 8.14 5.32
C LEU A 125 -1.22 9.48 4.95
N ALA A 126 -1.31 10.41 5.91
CA ALA A 126 -1.85 11.75 5.66
C ALA A 126 -1.03 12.48 4.59
N GLY A 127 0.31 12.35 4.62
CA GLY A 127 1.20 12.90 3.60
C GLY A 127 1.02 12.30 2.20
N ARG A 128 0.52 11.06 2.11
CA ARG A 128 0.15 10.39 0.85
C ARG A 128 -1.26 10.74 0.36
N GLY A 129 -2.07 11.35 1.23
CA GLY A 129 -3.46 11.67 1.00
C GLY A 129 -4.39 10.48 1.29
N VAL A 130 -5.27 10.71 2.26
CA VAL A 130 -6.30 9.75 2.71
C VAL A 130 -7.72 10.29 2.51
N VAL A 131 -7.82 11.49 1.95
CA VAL A 131 -9.08 12.17 1.63
C VAL A 131 -8.93 12.73 0.22
N GLY A 132 -9.77 12.30 -0.67
CA GLY A 132 -9.90 12.84 -2.01
C GLY A 132 -11.34 12.70 -2.47
N PRO A 133 -11.84 13.59 -3.33
CA PRO A 133 -13.10 13.35 -4.00
C PRO A 133 -12.97 12.05 -4.81
N ALA A 134 -14.08 11.31 -4.93
CA ALA A 134 -14.16 10.31 -6.00
C ALA A 134 -13.80 11.03 -7.32
N PRO A 135 -13.10 10.38 -8.25
CA PRO A 135 -12.82 11.01 -9.52
C PRO A 135 -14.15 11.45 -10.12
N GLY A 136 -14.26 12.72 -10.49
CA GLY A 136 -15.38 13.21 -11.26
C GLY A 136 -15.44 12.49 -12.61
N ALA A 137 -16.36 12.89 -13.48
CA ALA A 137 -16.31 12.43 -14.87
C ALA A 137 -14.94 12.80 -15.49
N ALA A 138 -14.37 11.89 -16.27
CA ALA A 138 -13.16 12.17 -17.03
C ALA A 138 -13.39 13.38 -17.95
N ALA A 139 -12.36 14.21 -18.12
CA ALA A 139 -12.43 15.29 -19.10
C ALA A 139 -12.50 14.72 -20.53
N ASP A 140 -13.05 15.51 -21.46
CA ASP A 140 -13.03 15.12 -22.86
C ASP A 140 -11.58 14.91 -23.33
N GLY A 141 -11.32 13.78 -23.97
CA GLY A 141 -9.98 13.39 -24.42
C GLY A 141 -9.12 12.71 -23.36
N ASP A 142 -9.55 12.55 -22.12
CA ASP A 142 -8.83 11.73 -21.15
C ASP A 142 -9.02 10.23 -21.43
N LEU A 143 -7.92 9.48 -21.36
CA LEU A 143 -7.96 8.01 -21.32
C LEU A 143 -8.37 7.55 -19.92
N VAL A 144 -9.38 6.71 -19.83
CA VAL A 144 -9.84 6.11 -18.57
C VAL A 144 -9.33 4.70 -18.46
N VAL A 145 -8.52 4.46 -17.41
CA VAL A 145 -7.94 3.14 -17.09
C VAL A 145 -8.56 2.63 -15.80
N LEU A 146 -9.22 1.48 -15.86
CA LEU A 146 -9.77 0.74 -14.72
C LEU A 146 -8.88 -0.46 -14.41
N SER A 147 -8.54 -0.67 -13.14
CA SER A 147 -7.87 -1.88 -12.68
C SER A 147 -8.64 -2.52 -11.53
N PHE A 148 -8.81 -3.84 -11.57
CA PHE A 148 -9.57 -4.56 -10.57
C PHE A 148 -9.13 -6.02 -10.45
N ASN A 149 -8.78 -6.47 -9.24
CA ASN A 149 -8.66 -7.88 -8.93
C ASN A 149 -10.05 -8.41 -8.55
N THR A 150 -10.59 -9.34 -9.33
CA THR A 150 -11.97 -9.85 -9.19
C THR A 150 -12.09 -10.97 -8.18
N PHE A 151 -10.96 -11.48 -7.68
CA PHE A 151 -10.90 -12.67 -6.80
C PHE A 151 -11.59 -13.90 -7.43
N GLY A 152 -11.73 -13.93 -8.75
CA GLY A 152 -12.41 -15.00 -9.49
C GLY A 152 -13.92 -15.14 -9.22
N VAL A 153 -14.53 -14.18 -8.51
CA VAL A 153 -15.92 -14.28 -8.03
C VAL A 153 -16.86 -13.22 -8.58
N VAL A 154 -16.35 -12.23 -9.31
CA VAL A 154 -17.18 -11.16 -9.89
C VAL A 154 -17.62 -11.58 -11.29
N GLY A 155 -18.93 -11.56 -11.52
CA GLY A 155 -19.54 -12.00 -12.78
C GLY A 155 -19.41 -10.99 -13.93
N ALA A 156 -19.61 -11.46 -15.17
CA ALA A 156 -19.51 -10.62 -16.36
C ALA A 156 -20.50 -9.45 -16.36
N ASP A 157 -21.69 -9.63 -15.81
CA ASP A 157 -22.70 -8.55 -15.74
C ASP A 157 -22.27 -7.42 -14.82
N GLU A 158 -21.73 -7.74 -13.63
CA GLU A 158 -21.23 -6.75 -12.68
C GLU A 158 -20.02 -5.99 -13.24
N LEU A 159 -19.10 -6.72 -13.91
CA LEU A 159 -17.94 -6.12 -14.59
C LEU A 159 -18.36 -5.22 -15.75
N THR A 160 -19.34 -5.65 -16.55
CA THR A 160 -19.90 -4.83 -17.65
C THR A 160 -20.48 -3.54 -17.11
N ALA A 161 -21.30 -3.63 -16.05
CA ALA A 161 -21.90 -2.44 -15.42
C ALA A 161 -20.83 -1.50 -14.86
N LEU A 162 -19.79 -2.04 -14.21
CA LEU A 162 -18.66 -1.25 -13.68
C LEU A 162 -17.93 -0.51 -14.82
N VAL A 163 -17.59 -1.21 -15.91
CA VAL A 163 -16.89 -0.61 -17.06
C VAL A 163 -17.72 0.51 -17.70
N GLN A 164 -19.02 0.29 -17.84
CA GLN A 164 -19.94 1.31 -18.38
C GLN A 164 -20.07 2.51 -17.44
N GLN A 165 -20.22 2.28 -16.14
CA GLN A 165 -20.35 3.33 -15.14
C GLN A 165 -19.11 4.24 -15.09
N GLN A 166 -17.92 3.67 -15.26
CA GLN A 166 -16.68 4.42 -15.26
C GLN A 166 -16.29 4.96 -16.64
N ASP A 167 -17.01 4.58 -17.68
CA ASP A 167 -16.67 4.86 -19.08
C ASP A 167 -15.21 4.49 -19.42
N ALA A 168 -14.73 3.33 -18.87
CA ALA A 168 -13.33 2.94 -18.96
C ALA A 168 -12.95 2.52 -20.39
N ASP A 169 -11.83 2.99 -20.91
CA ASP A 169 -11.31 2.69 -22.24
C ASP A 169 -10.34 1.50 -22.22
N VAL A 170 -9.60 1.35 -21.12
CA VAL A 170 -8.67 0.24 -20.84
C VAL A 170 -9.05 -0.35 -19.48
N VAL A 171 -9.24 -1.66 -19.42
CA VAL A 171 -9.62 -2.37 -18.21
C VAL A 171 -8.69 -3.54 -17.98
N VAL A 172 -8.00 -3.54 -16.85
CA VAL A 172 -7.16 -4.65 -16.40
C VAL A 172 -7.87 -5.40 -15.28
N LEU A 173 -8.08 -6.69 -15.47
CA LEU A 173 -8.77 -7.57 -14.53
C LEU A 173 -7.82 -8.69 -14.09
N ALA A 174 -7.31 -8.62 -12.87
CA ALA A 174 -6.58 -9.71 -12.25
C ALA A 174 -7.56 -10.76 -11.71
N GLU A 175 -7.10 -12.00 -11.62
CA GLU A 175 -7.89 -13.17 -11.21
C GLU A 175 -9.21 -13.28 -12.00
N THR A 176 -9.12 -13.09 -13.30
CA THR A 176 -10.28 -13.13 -14.20
C THR A 176 -10.02 -14.08 -15.37
N SER A 177 -10.91 -15.04 -15.58
CA SER A 177 -10.79 -15.99 -16.67
C SER A 177 -10.95 -15.30 -18.02
N GLY A 178 -10.25 -15.82 -19.04
CA GLY A 178 -10.42 -15.36 -20.41
C GLY A 178 -11.86 -15.54 -20.93
N ALA A 179 -12.63 -16.49 -20.39
CA ALA A 179 -14.05 -16.67 -20.73
C ALA A 179 -14.88 -15.47 -20.21
N THR A 180 -14.75 -15.14 -18.93
CA THR A 180 -15.42 -13.97 -18.32
C THR A 180 -15.07 -12.68 -19.05
N ALA A 181 -13.79 -12.46 -19.38
CA ALA A 181 -13.34 -11.29 -20.12
C ALA A 181 -13.99 -11.18 -21.51
N ARG A 182 -14.09 -12.29 -22.25
CA ARG A 182 -14.80 -12.31 -23.54
C ARG A 182 -16.30 -12.05 -23.41
N ASP A 183 -16.92 -12.51 -22.33
CA ASP A 183 -18.34 -12.26 -22.07
C ASP A 183 -18.60 -10.77 -21.82
N VAL A 184 -17.74 -10.11 -20.99
CA VAL A 184 -17.77 -8.66 -20.78
C VAL A 184 -17.57 -7.89 -22.09
N ALA A 185 -16.57 -8.25 -22.90
CA ALA A 185 -16.30 -7.59 -24.18
C ALA A 185 -17.50 -7.73 -25.16
N ARG A 186 -18.14 -8.90 -25.21
CA ARG A 186 -19.35 -9.11 -26.01
C ARG A 186 -20.53 -8.24 -25.51
N ALA A 187 -20.74 -8.16 -24.22
CA ALA A 187 -21.80 -7.34 -23.64
C ALA A 187 -21.58 -5.85 -23.90
N LEU A 188 -20.34 -5.35 -23.75
CA LEU A 188 -19.99 -3.96 -24.07
C LEU A 188 -20.18 -3.66 -25.54
N THR A 189 -19.78 -4.57 -26.43
CA THR A 189 -19.95 -4.42 -27.89
C THR A 189 -21.43 -4.39 -28.27
N ALA A 190 -22.24 -5.29 -27.69
CA ALA A 190 -23.70 -5.28 -27.89
C ALA A 190 -24.38 -3.99 -27.39
N ALA A 191 -23.81 -3.35 -26.38
CA ALA A 191 -24.23 -2.04 -25.87
C ALA A 191 -23.72 -0.84 -26.72
N GLY A 192 -23.15 -1.08 -27.88
CA GLY A 192 -22.66 -0.02 -28.78
C GLY A 192 -21.26 0.49 -28.41
N ARG A 193 -20.50 -0.29 -27.61
CA ARG A 193 -19.15 0.03 -27.17
C ARG A 193 -18.19 -1.10 -27.59
N PRO A 194 -17.76 -1.14 -28.85
CA PRO A 194 -16.87 -2.19 -29.36
C PRO A 194 -15.63 -2.30 -28.49
N THR A 195 -15.38 -3.51 -27.99
CA THR A 195 -14.33 -3.80 -27.01
C THR A 195 -13.71 -5.15 -27.31
N SER A 196 -12.40 -5.20 -27.40
CA SER A 196 -11.61 -6.42 -27.55
C SER A 196 -11.10 -6.92 -26.18
N ALA A 197 -11.00 -8.25 -26.03
CA ALA A 197 -10.47 -8.90 -24.84
C ALA A 197 -9.21 -9.71 -25.19
N LEU A 198 -8.17 -9.51 -24.40
CA LEU A 198 -6.94 -10.31 -24.35
C LEU A 198 -6.85 -10.94 -22.96
N ALA A 199 -6.30 -12.14 -22.85
CA ALA A 199 -6.10 -12.77 -21.56
C ALA A 199 -4.88 -13.69 -21.59
N ALA A 200 -4.23 -13.84 -20.44
CA ALA A 200 -3.22 -14.84 -20.17
C ALA A 200 -3.63 -15.66 -18.94
N ASP A 201 -3.62 -16.96 -19.07
CA ASP A 201 -3.99 -17.87 -17.99
C ASP A 201 -2.88 -17.94 -16.93
N ALA A 202 -3.26 -18.13 -15.67
CA ALA A 202 -2.33 -18.42 -14.61
C ALA A 202 -1.84 -19.88 -14.72
N ALA A 203 -0.54 -20.09 -14.55
CA ALA A 203 0.08 -21.41 -14.66
C ALA A 203 0.37 -22.03 -13.30
N GLY A 204 -0.10 -23.26 -13.07
CA GLY A 204 0.21 -24.00 -11.84
C GLY A 204 -0.41 -23.46 -10.56
N THR A 205 -1.39 -22.57 -10.67
CA THR A 205 -2.11 -21.95 -9.55
C THR A 205 -3.60 -22.33 -9.58
N ARG A 206 -4.33 -21.99 -8.49
CA ARG A 206 -5.80 -22.17 -8.43
C ARG A 206 -6.57 -20.90 -8.74
N VAL A 207 -5.87 -19.80 -8.96
CA VAL A 207 -6.47 -18.52 -9.30
C VAL A 207 -6.52 -18.36 -10.81
N ASP A 208 -7.48 -17.61 -11.29
CA ASP A 208 -7.55 -17.22 -12.70
C ASP A 208 -6.39 -16.28 -13.07
N GLY A 209 -6.10 -16.15 -14.36
CA GLY A 209 -5.04 -15.28 -14.83
C GLY A 209 -5.40 -13.81 -14.88
N VAL A 210 -4.85 -13.11 -15.86
CA VAL A 210 -5.08 -11.68 -16.06
C VAL A 210 -5.76 -11.47 -17.40
N ALA A 211 -6.77 -10.58 -17.41
CA ALA A 211 -7.43 -10.16 -18.64
C ALA A 211 -7.26 -8.65 -18.86
N LEU A 212 -7.22 -8.26 -20.11
CA LEU A 212 -7.19 -6.88 -20.57
C LEU A 212 -8.34 -6.66 -21.55
N LEU A 213 -9.18 -5.68 -21.25
CA LEU A 213 -10.20 -5.21 -22.18
C LEU A 213 -9.76 -3.84 -22.71
N VAL A 214 -9.82 -3.68 -24.02
CA VAL A 214 -9.47 -2.42 -24.68
C VAL A 214 -10.60 -2.02 -25.62
N ARG A 215 -11.04 -0.77 -25.53
CA ARG A 215 -12.00 -0.19 -26.45
C ARG A 215 -11.41 -0.16 -27.85
N ASP A 216 -12.12 -0.69 -28.86
CA ASP A 216 -11.59 -0.85 -30.22
C ASP A 216 -11.22 0.50 -30.89
N ALA A 217 -11.84 1.60 -30.44
CA ALA A 217 -11.50 2.96 -30.87
C ALA A 217 -10.03 3.35 -30.57
N LEU A 218 -9.35 2.67 -29.62
CA LEU A 218 -7.92 2.86 -29.32
C LEU A 218 -7.00 2.11 -30.31
N GLY A 219 -7.55 1.29 -31.20
CA GLY A 219 -6.82 0.45 -32.14
C GLY A 219 -6.70 -1.02 -31.68
N THR A 220 -5.96 -1.80 -32.45
CA THR A 220 -5.77 -3.23 -32.20
C THR A 220 -4.50 -3.45 -31.37
N TYR A 221 -4.58 -4.34 -30.38
CA TYR A 221 -3.47 -4.71 -29.52
C TYR A 221 -3.14 -6.20 -29.66
N ALA A 222 -1.86 -6.53 -29.61
CA ALA A 222 -1.35 -7.89 -29.62
C ALA A 222 -0.61 -8.20 -28.29
N PRO A 223 -0.88 -9.35 -27.66
CA PRO A 223 -0.22 -9.73 -26.40
C PRO A 223 1.24 -10.10 -26.62
N THR A 224 2.10 -9.78 -25.67
CA THR A 224 3.51 -10.20 -25.60
C THR A 224 3.93 -10.36 -24.13
N SER A 225 4.91 -11.21 -23.88
CA SER A 225 5.61 -11.34 -22.61
C SER A 225 7.03 -10.78 -22.63
N GLU A 226 7.46 -10.23 -23.78
CA GLU A 226 8.80 -9.69 -23.95
C GLU A 226 9.07 -8.52 -22.99
N GLY A 227 10.20 -8.56 -22.30
CA GLY A 227 10.61 -7.52 -21.36
C GLY A 227 9.87 -7.52 -20.02
N LEU A 228 8.99 -8.50 -19.77
CA LEU A 228 8.22 -8.62 -18.53
C LEU A 228 8.84 -9.63 -17.56
N PRO A 229 8.61 -9.49 -16.26
CA PRO A 229 8.91 -10.56 -15.33
C PRO A 229 8.03 -11.78 -15.65
N ALA A 230 8.64 -12.96 -15.64
CA ALA A 230 7.87 -14.20 -15.75
C ALA A 230 7.06 -14.40 -14.47
N THR A 231 5.74 -14.20 -14.53
CA THR A 231 4.83 -14.47 -13.41
C THR A 231 3.96 -15.67 -13.74
N GLU A 232 3.74 -16.53 -12.76
CA GLU A 232 2.79 -17.64 -12.86
C GLU A 232 1.33 -17.18 -12.85
N LEU A 233 1.08 -15.88 -12.61
CA LEU A 233 -0.25 -15.29 -12.47
C LEU A 233 -0.79 -14.64 -13.75
N GLY A 234 -0.07 -14.81 -14.88
CA GLY A 234 -0.57 -14.38 -16.18
C GLY A 234 -0.31 -12.92 -16.54
N THR A 235 0.67 -12.25 -15.92
CA THR A 235 1.09 -10.90 -16.34
C THR A 235 1.54 -10.88 -17.80
N PHE A 236 1.03 -9.92 -18.58
CA PHE A 236 1.42 -9.74 -19.98
C PHE A 236 1.36 -8.26 -20.38
N ALA A 237 2.06 -7.90 -21.46
CA ALA A 237 1.90 -6.63 -22.13
C ALA A 237 1.03 -6.79 -23.38
N ALA A 238 0.34 -5.74 -23.75
CA ALA A 238 -0.35 -5.61 -25.03
C ALA A 238 0.24 -4.41 -25.77
N VAL A 239 0.76 -4.67 -26.97
CA VAL A 239 1.38 -3.67 -27.84
C VAL A 239 0.42 -3.31 -28.95
N ARG A 240 0.23 -2.00 -29.20
CA ARG A 240 -0.64 -1.51 -30.24
C ARG A 240 -0.07 -1.81 -31.62
N ALA A 241 -0.84 -2.45 -32.49
CA ALA A 241 -0.45 -2.73 -33.85
C ALA A 241 -0.34 -1.40 -34.64
N GLY A 242 0.79 -1.20 -35.33
CA GLY A 242 1.06 0.04 -36.08
C GLY A 242 1.68 1.18 -35.26
N GLY A 243 2.07 0.95 -34.01
CA GLY A 243 2.77 1.89 -33.14
C GLY A 243 4.27 1.99 -33.41
N ALA A 244 4.71 2.10 -34.66
CA ALA A 244 6.01 2.70 -34.95
C ALA A 244 5.84 4.23 -34.95
N PRO A 245 6.83 5.05 -34.54
CA PRO A 245 6.72 6.50 -34.58
C PRO A 245 6.40 6.89 -36.05
N ALA A 246 5.22 7.52 -36.24
CA ALA A 246 4.74 7.93 -37.54
C ALA A 246 5.66 9.01 -38.11
N ALA A 247 6.61 8.62 -38.94
CA ALA A 247 7.32 9.55 -39.84
C ALA A 247 6.61 9.65 -41.22
N ASP A 248 5.75 8.69 -41.59
CA ASP A 248 5.02 8.72 -42.87
C ASP A 248 3.79 7.82 -42.82
N ALA A 249 2.70 8.23 -42.22
CA ALA A 249 1.42 7.54 -42.33
C ALA A 249 0.49 8.24 -43.33
N THR A 250 0.29 7.62 -44.51
CA THR A 250 -0.82 7.91 -45.39
C THR A 250 -2.14 7.64 -44.64
N PRO A 251 -3.14 8.54 -44.66
CA PRO A 251 -4.37 8.36 -43.89
C PRO A 251 -5.11 7.11 -44.36
N ALA A 252 -5.23 6.11 -43.49
CA ALA A 252 -6.12 4.99 -43.67
C ALA A 252 -7.57 5.46 -43.55
N ALA A 253 -8.44 4.90 -44.36
CA ALA A 253 -9.83 5.28 -44.54
C ALA A 253 -10.56 5.57 -43.22
N GLU A 254 -11.30 6.70 -43.21
CA GLU A 254 -12.10 7.21 -42.10
C GLU A 254 -13.03 6.15 -41.50
N ALA A 255 -12.68 5.62 -40.33
CA ALA A 255 -13.62 4.92 -39.50
C ALA A 255 -14.61 5.97 -38.96
N GLN A 256 -15.89 5.73 -39.17
CA GLN A 256 -16.96 6.64 -38.70
C GLN A 256 -16.85 6.83 -37.19
N PRO A 257 -16.90 8.06 -36.66
CA PRO A 257 -16.83 8.31 -35.24
C PRO A 257 -18.08 7.72 -34.56
N SER A 258 -17.87 6.69 -33.71
CA SER A 258 -18.87 6.24 -32.77
C SER A 258 -19.17 7.40 -31.80
N ALA A 259 -20.45 7.65 -31.50
CA ALA A 259 -20.90 8.68 -30.56
C ALA A 259 -20.30 8.39 -29.17
N GLY A 260 -19.24 9.08 -28.79
CA GLY A 260 -18.49 8.93 -27.53
C GLY A 260 -17.30 9.88 -27.54
N ARG A 261 -16.71 10.17 -26.39
CA ARG A 261 -15.59 11.11 -26.21
C ARG A 261 -14.64 11.13 -27.41
N ARG A 262 -14.39 12.35 -27.94
CA ARG A 262 -13.56 12.55 -29.13
C ARG A 262 -12.07 12.44 -28.75
N ASP A 263 -11.29 11.82 -29.65
CA ASP A 263 -9.81 11.82 -29.66
C ASP A 263 -9.14 11.38 -28.36
N VAL A 264 -9.59 10.24 -27.76
CA VAL A 264 -8.90 9.63 -26.62
C VAL A 264 -7.53 9.10 -27.10
N PRO A 265 -6.42 9.55 -26.50
CA PRO A 265 -5.09 9.12 -26.91
C PRO A 265 -4.85 7.65 -26.51
N ALA A 266 -4.45 6.84 -27.49
CA ALA A 266 -4.17 5.43 -27.26
C ALA A 266 -2.75 5.24 -26.70
N PRO A 267 -2.55 4.43 -25.64
CA PRO A 267 -1.22 4.02 -25.20
C PRO A 267 -0.60 3.03 -26.21
N ASP A 268 0.69 3.17 -26.46
CA ASP A 268 1.37 2.22 -27.36
C ASP A 268 1.60 0.86 -26.70
N VAL A 269 1.75 0.85 -25.36
CA VAL A 269 1.92 -0.35 -24.55
C VAL A 269 1.06 -0.27 -23.30
N VAL A 270 0.25 -1.31 -23.08
CA VAL A 270 -0.48 -1.54 -21.82
C VAL A 270 0.05 -2.81 -21.17
N VAL A 271 0.47 -2.75 -19.93
CA VAL A 271 0.85 -3.93 -19.15
C VAL A 271 -0.29 -4.27 -18.20
N ALA A 272 -0.87 -5.44 -18.38
CA ALA A 272 -1.84 -6.04 -17.49
C ALA A 272 -1.09 -6.93 -16.48
N ALA A 273 -1.02 -6.48 -15.22
CA ALA A 273 -0.14 -7.07 -14.22
C ALA A 273 -0.91 -7.74 -13.09
N HIS A 274 -0.42 -8.93 -12.70
CA HIS A 274 -0.73 -9.55 -11.42
C HIS A 274 0.55 -10.20 -10.91
N THR A 275 1.05 -9.69 -9.79
CA THR A 275 2.32 -10.13 -9.23
C THR A 275 2.11 -11.03 -8.02
N ARG A 276 3.13 -11.82 -7.68
CA ARG A 276 3.10 -12.69 -6.51
C ARG A 276 2.83 -11.89 -5.23
N ALA A 277 1.98 -12.42 -4.34
CA ALA A 277 1.78 -11.85 -3.03
C ALA A 277 2.92 -12.23 -2.06
N PRO A 278 3.36 -11.32 -1.16
CA PRO A 278 4.34 -11.62 -0.12
C PRO A 278 3.69 -12.34 1.07
N SER A 279 2.92 -13.42 0.79
CA SER A 279 2.09 -14.12 1.76
C SER A 279 2.86 -15.05 2.69
N ALA A 280 4.05 -15.51 2.28
CA ALA A 280 4.93 -16.41 3.02
C ALA A 280 6.40 -16.15 2.67
N GLU A 281 7.32 -16.60 3.51
CA GLU A 281 8.77 -16.46 3.26
C GLU A 281 9.18 -17.09 1.91
N SER A 282 8.53 -18.20 1.52
CA SER A 282 8.78 -18.87 0.23
C SER A 282 8.35 -18.07 -0.99
N SER A 283 7.40 -17.13 -0.86
CA SER A 283 6.94 -16.26 -1.95
C SER A 283 7.76 -14.98 -2.09
N MET A 284 8.58 -14.63 -1.11
CA MET A 284 9.32 -13.37 -1.08
C MET A 284 10.33 -13.20 -2.24
N PRO A 285 11.07 -14.25 -2.71
CA PRO A 285 11.96 -14.10 -3.86
C PRO A 285 11.22 -13.70 -5.14
N ASP A 286 10.11 -14.38 -5.45
CA ASP A 286 9.31 -14.12 -6.65
C ASP A 286 8.63 -12.75 -6.56
N TRP A 287 8.06 -12.42 -5.40
CA TRP A 287 7.48 -11.11 -5.16
C TRP A 287 8.47 -9.96 -5.43
N ARG A 288 9.71 -10.07 -4.92
CA ARG A 288 10.76 -9.07 -5.19
C ARG A 288 11.12 -8.98 -6.66
N ALA A 289 11.26 -10.14 -7.32
CA ALA A 289 11.59 -10.19 -8.74
C ALA A 289 10.49 -9.57 -9.60
N HIS A 290 9.21 -9.86 -9.29
CA HIS A 290 8.07 -9.28 -9.99
C HIS A 290 7.99 -7.76 -9.81
N ALA A 291 8.11 -7.25 -8.58
CA ALA A 291 8.09 -5.80 -8.31
C ALA A 291 9.24 -5.07 -9.04
N ALA A 292 10.45 -5.65 -9.03
CA ALA A 292 11.59 -5.10 -9.75
C ALA A 292 11.38 -5.13 -11.28
N GLY A 293 10.76 -6.19 -11.80
CA GLY A 293 10.43 -6.32 -13.22
C GLY A 293 9.41 -5.27 -13.68
N ILE A 294 8.36 -5.02 -12.92
CA ILE A 294 7.39 -3.95 -13.20
C ILE A 294 8.08 -2.56 -13.22
N ALA A 295 8.95 -2.28 -12.24
CA ALA A 295 9.72 -1.04 -12.24
C ALA A 295 10.68 -0.94 -13.45
N ALA A 296 11.22 -2.07 -13.91
CA ALA A 296 12.07 -2.10 -15.12
C ALA A 296 11.27 -1.76 -16.37
N VAL A 297 10.04 -2.25 -16.53
CA VAL A 297 9.14 -1.86 -17.64
C VAL A 297 8.95 -0.34 -17.68
N CYS A 298 8.69 0.27 -16.55
CA CYS A 298 8.54 1.73 -16.44
C CYS A 298 9.79 2.49 -16.92
N ARG A 299 10.97 1.96 -16.65
CA ARG A 299 12.23 2.59 -17.09
C ARG A 299 12.53 2.40 -18.58
N SER A 300 12.16 1.26 -19.13
CA SER A 300 12.56 0.82 -20.49
C SER A 300 11.52 1.07 -21.57
N THR A 301 10.24 1.32 -21.20
CA THR A 301 9.12 1.38 -22.16
C THR A 301 8.48 2.77 -22.17
N PRO A 302 8.91 3.68 -23.07
CA PRO A 302 8.33 5.01 -23.18
C PRO A 302 6.81 4.96 -23.45
N GLY A 303 6.05 5.79 -22.76
CA GLY A 303 4.61 5.90 -22.94
C GLY A 303 3.79 4.74 -22.36
N ALA A 304 4.41 3.79 -21.64
CA ALA A 304 3.71 2.64 -21.05
C ALA A 304 2.64 3.08 -20.03
N VAL A 305 1.55 2.31 -20.02
CA VAL A 305 0.54 2.28 -18.96
C VAL A 305 0.58 0.90 -18.34
N VAL A 306 0.86 0.79 -17.05
CA VAL A 306 0.89 -0.45 -16.28
C VAL A 306 -0.26 -0.42 -15.28
N ALA A 307 -1.13 -1.41 -15.29
CA ALA A 307 -2.22 -1.49 -14.34
C ALA A 307 -2.39 -2.93 -13.82
N GLY A 308 -2.84 -3.07 -12.58
CA GLY A 308 -3.08 -4.39 -11.99
C GLY A 308 -2.88 -4.41 -10.48
N ASP A 309 -3.03 -5.63 -9.95
CA ASP A 309 -2.66 -5.96 -8.59
C ASP A 309 -1.15 -6.25 -8.54
N LEU A 310 -0.40 -5.31 -7.98
CA LEU A 310 1.05 -5.44 -7.85
C LEU A 310 1.47 -6.06 -6.52
N ASN A 311 0.53 -6.42 -5.67
CA ASN A 311 0.79 -7.01 -4.35
C ASN A 311 1.93 -6.29 -3.57
N ALA A 312 2.14 -5.02 -3.88
CA ALA A 312 3.18 -4.17 -3.34
C ALA A 312 2.64 -2.75 -3.16
N THR A 313 3.27 -1.98 -2.30
CA THR A 313 2.94 -0.56 -2.07
C THR A 313 4.16 0.31 -2.40
N LEU A 314 4.00 1.63 -2.41
CA LEU A 314 5.10 2.58 -2.62
C LEU A 314 6.17 2.55 -1.49
N ASP A 315 5.98 1.75 -0.45
CA ASP A 315 6.98 1.50 0.59
C ASP A 315 7.95 0.37 0.22
N HIS A 316 7.63 -0.42 -0.81
CA HIS A 316 8.39 -1.59 -1.16
C HIS A 316 9.44 -1.28 -2.24
N PRO A 317 10.62 -1.92 -2.18
CA PRO A 317 11.61 -1.85 -3.25
C PRO A 317 10.98 -2.25 -4.59
N GLY A 318 11.31 -1.53 -5.64
CA GLY A 318 10.71 -1.69 -6.96
C GLY A 318 9.60 -0.68 -7.23
N LEU A 319 8.67 -0.42 -6.30
CA LEU A 319 7.69 0.67 -6.44
C LEU A 319 8.15 1.98 -5.79
N GLY A 320 9.16 1.95 -4.92
CA GLY A 320 9.77 3.15 -4.33
C GLY A 320 10.61 3.97 -5.32
N ASP A 321 11.07 3.36 -6.43
CA ASP A 321 11.80 4.02 -7.54
C ASP A 321 11.27 3.53 -8.89
N LEU A 322 10.27 4.20 -9.40
CA LEU A 322 9.62 3.92 -10.68
C LEU A 322 10.33 4.57 -11.87
N GLY A 323 11.44 5.29 -11.64
CA GLY A 323 12.12 6.05 -12.70
C GLY A 323 11.19 7.09 -13.32
N PRO A 324 10.91 7.07 -14.64
CA PRO A 324 10.04 8.04 -15.29
C PRO A 324 8.54 7.78 -15.06
N CYS A 325 8.16 6.61 -14.53
CA CYS A 325 6.75 6.36 -14.22
C CYS A 325 6.29 7.05 -12.95
N VAL A 326 5.01 7.37 -12.93
CA VAL A 326 4.29 7.98 -11.82
C VAL A 326 3.15 7.05 -11.42
N ASP A 327 3.00 6.82 -10.14
CA ASP A 327 1.79 6.17 -9.62
C ASP A 327 0.62 7.16 -9.66
N ALA A 328 -0.50 6.74 -10.23
CA ALA A 328 -1.65 7.62 -10.44
C ALA A 328 -2.31 8.06 -9.13
N ALA A 329 -2.34 7.18 -8.11
CA ALA A 329 -2.85 7.54 -6.79
C ALA A 329 -1.96 8.58 -6.10
N ALA A 330 -0.63 8.45 -6.24
CA ALA A 330 0.31 9.42 -5.69
C ALA A 330 0.21 10.77 -6.39
N ALA A 331 0.11 10.77 -7.73
CA ALA A 331 -0.06 11.99 -8.51
C ALA A 331 -1.37 12.72 -8.19
N ALA A 332 -2.44 11.99 -7.87
CA ALA A 332 -3.72 12.53 -7.45
C ALA A 332 -3.79 12.88 -5.96
N GLY A 333 -2.74 12.58 -5.16
CA GLY A 333 -2.70 12.88 -3.73
C GLY A 333 -3.63 11.99 -2.89
N VAL A 334 -3.84 10.73 -3.28
CA VAL A 334 -4.72 9.76 -2.60
C VAL A 334 -4.07 8.38 -2.40
N ALA A 335 -2.75 8.28 -2.49
CA ALA A 335 -2.00 7.02 -2.37
C ALA A 335 -2.03 6.41 -0.95
N GLY A 336 -2.66 7.05 0.01
CA GLY A 336 -2.93 6.48 1.34
C GLY A 336 -4.24 5.70 1.42
N LEU A 337 -5.04 5.63 0.34
CA LEU A 337 -6.27 4.85 0.29
C LEU A 337 -5.99 3.43 -0.22
N GLY A 338 -6.27 2.44 0.61
CA GLY A 338 -6.02 1.03 0.29
C GLY A 338 -7.16 0.38 -0.48
N THR A 339 -6.80 -0.66 -1.20
CA THR A 339 -7.68 -1.47 -2.02
C THR A 339 -8.00 -2.83 -1.39
N TRP A 340 -7.08 -3.41 -0.63
CA TRP A 340 -7.18 -4.72 -0.01
C TRP A 340 -6.92 -4.70 1.51
N PRO A 341 -7.70 -5.39 2.33
CA PRO A 341 -8.97 -6.04 1.97
C PRO A 341 -10.12 -5.02 1.84
N SER A 342 -11.12 -5.37 1.03
CA SER A 342 -12.24 -4.49 0.69
C SER A 342 -13.30 -4.34 1.80
N ASP A 343 -13.28 -5.18 2.83
CA ASP A 343 -14.25 -5.21 3.94
C ASP A 343 -13.86 -4.29 5.12
N VAL A 344 -12.67 -3.68 5.08
CA VAL A 344 -12.24 -2.69 6.08
C VAL A 344 -12.23 -1.26 5.50
N PRO A 345 -12.25 -0.21 6.31
CA PRO A 345 -12.09 1.15 5.82
C PRO A 345 -10.83 1.32 4.96
N ARG A 346 -10.91 2.09 3.85
CA ARG A 346 -9.79 2.29 2.91
C ARG A 346 -8.48 2.73 3.59
N VAL A 347 -8.56 3.52 4.65
CA VAL A 347 -7.39 3.97 5.42
C VAL A 347 -6.70 2.86 6.23
N LEU A 348 -7.35 1.72 6.42
CA LEU A 348 -6.80 0.54 7.10
C LEU A 348 -6.36 -0.56 6.14
N ALA A 349 -6.77 -0.47 4.88
CA ALA A 349 -6.44 -1.40 3.81
C ALA A 349 -5.07 -1.07 3.19
N ALA A 350 -4.46 -2.05 2.53
CA ALA A 350 -3.21 -1.89 1.77
C ALA A 350 -3.51 -1.37 0.35
N PRO A 351 -2.81 -0.35 -0.14
CA PRO A 351 -2.90 0.12 -1.53
C PRO A 351 -1.99 -0.74 -2.42
N ILE A 352 -2.51 -1.85 -2.94
CA ILE A 352 -1.75 -2.82 -3.73
C ILE A 352 -2.19 -2.92 -5.19
N ASP A 353 -3.34 -2.34 -5.55
CA ASP A 353 -3.79 -2.19 -6.93
C ASP A 353 -3.36 -0.82 -7.45
N HIS A 354 -2.67 -0.78 -8.58
CA HIS A 354 -2.01 0.41 -9.10
C HIS A 354 -2.34 0.68 -10.55
N VAL A 355 -2.25 1.96 -10.94
CA VAL A 355 -2.08 2.42 -12.32
C VAL A 355 -0.81 3.26 -12.35
N LEU A 356 0.24 2.73 -13.02
CA LEU A 356 1.51 3.41 -13.20
C LEU A 356 1.60 3.90 -14.65
N VAL A 357 2.04 5.13 -14.86
CA VAL A 357 2.11 5.72 -16.20
C VAL A 357 3.46 6.40 -16.42
N ASP A 358 4.00 6.32 -17.61
CA ASP A 358 5.16 7.13 -17.98
C ASP A 358 4.81 8.62 -17.88
N GLY A 359 5.31 9.30 -16.86
CA GLY A 359 5.05 10.70 -16.58
C GLY A 359 5.57 11.67 -17.66
N ARG A 360 6.39 11.22 -18.62
CA ARG A 360 6.83 12.00 -19.77
C ARG A 360 5.75 12.06 -20.85
N ALA A 361 4.95 11.01 -20.98
CA ALA A 361 3.89 10.87 -21.97
C ALA A 361 2.49 11.18 -21.43
N TRP A 362 2.28 10.94 -20.15
CA TRP A 362 0.97 11.02 -19.52
C TRP A 362 0.95 11.98 -18.32
N ARG A 363 -0.14 12.65 -18.14
CA ARG A 363 -0.48 13.44 -16.95
C ARG A 363 -1.73 12.85 -16.30
N VAL A 364 -1.66 12.49 -15.04
CA VAL A 364 -2.82 12.07 -14.26
C VAL A 364 -3.73 13.28 -14.02
N THR A 365 -5.00 13.19 -14.41
CA THR A 365 -6.03 14.21 -14.23
C THR A 365 -7.03 13.84 -13.15
N GLY A 366 -7.15 12.53 -12.84
CA GLY A 366 -7.98 12.03 -11.76
C GLY A 366 -7.58 10.61 -11.36
N PHE A 367 -7.86 10.24 -10.12
CA PHE A 367 -7.73 8.87 -9.61
C PHE A 367 -8.72 8.63 -8.49
N GLY A 368 -9.23 7.41 -8.39
CA GLY A 368 -10.08 6.99 -7.28
C GLY A 368 -10.02 5.51 -6.98
N VAL A 369 -10.15 5.21 -5.69
CA VAL A 369 -10.45 3.87 -5.19
C VAL A 369 -11.97 3.77 -5.09
N LEU A 370 -12.58 2.89 -5.86
CA LEU A 370 -14.03 2.73 -5.92
C LEU A 370 -14.57 1.93 -4.71
N ASP A 371 -15.88 1.86 -4.57
CA ASP A 371 -16.49 0.98 -3.59
C ASP A 371 -16.33 -0.48 -4.01
N ARG A 372 -16.51 -1.38 -3.05
CA ARG A 372 -16.46 -2.81 -3.28
C ARG A 372 -17.47 -3.23 -4.34
N VAL A 373 -17.04 -4.09 -5.26
CA VAL A 373 -17.89 -4.67 -6.31
C VAL A 373 -18.02 -6.18 -6.09
N GLY A 374 -19.22 -6.68 -6.06
CA GLY A 374 -19.51 -8.10 -5.83
C GLY A 374 -18.92 -8.61 -4.51
N ALA A 375 -18.42 -9.81 -4.55
CA ALA A 375 -17.78 -10.47 -3.40
C ALA A 375 -16.26 -10.38 -3.39
N SER A 376 -15.63 -9.61 -4.31
CA SER A 376 -14.18 -9.45 -4.33
C SER A 376 -13.66 -8.87 -3.02
N ASP A 377 -12.51 -9.36 -2.58
CA ASP A 377 -11.78 -8.82 -1.44
C ASP A 377 -10.88 -7.61 -1.82
N HIS A 378 -10.87 -7.20 -3.10
CA HIS A 378 -10.27 -5.97 -3.58
C HIS A 378 -11.33 -4.89 -3.90
N ARG A 379 -10.86 -3.64 -3.98
CA ARG A 379 -11.62 -2.51 -4.55
C ARG A 379 -11.05 -2.13 -5.89
N PRO A 380 -11.89 -1.87 -6.91
CA PRO A 380 -11.43 -1.34 -8.17
C PRO A 380 -10.76 0.03 -8.00
N VAL A 381 -9.80 0.33 -8.86
CA VAL A 381 -9.22 1.67 -9.00
C VAL A 381 -9.44 2.19 -10.41
N VAL A 382 -9.65 3.48 -10.55
CA VAL A 382 -9.81 4.17 -11.83
C VAL A 382 -8.86 5.36 -11.91
N ALA A 383 -8.17 5.50 -13.05
CA ALA A 383 -7.29 6.63 -13.35
C ALA A 383 -7.76 7.34 -14.63
N HIS A 384 -7.70 8.66 -14.61
CA HIS A 384 -7.92 9.51 -15.78
C HIS A 384 -6.59 10.10 -16.23
N LEU A 385 -6.27 9.97 -17.51
CA LEU A 385 -4.96 10.27 -18.06
C LEU A 385 -5.08 11.16 -19.28
N ALA A 386 -4.47 12.34 -19.25
CA ALA A 386 -4.30 13.19 -20.42
C ALA A 386 -2.93 12.94 -21.06
N ARG A 387 -2.85 12.99 -22.39
CA ARG A 387 -1.58 12.98 -23.11
C ARG A 387 -0.84 14.29 -22.84
N ARG A 388 0.49 14.23 -22.72
CA ARG A 388 1.34 15.43 -22.60
C ARG A 388 1.75 15.99 -23.96
#